data_76a730f5ab856cf24eed5f3094d07b4e
#
_entry.id   76a730f5ab856cf24eed5f3094d07b4e
#
_cell.length_a   1.000
_cell.length_b   1.000
_cell.length_c   1.000
_cell.angle_alpha   90.00
_cell.angle_beta   90.00
_cell.angle_gamma   90.00
#
_symmetry.space_group_name_H-M   'P 1'
#
loop_
_entity.id
_entity.type
_entity.pdbx_description
1 polymer ?
#
loop_
_entity_poly.entity_id
_entity_poly.type
_entity_poly.pdbx_seq_one_letter_code
_entity_poly.pdbx_strand_id
1 'polypeptide(L)'
;MREIRGYRQFKLPVTLAMFLLVLANTSCEAKAFPPPAELTATASPVVQGAILTPSSEPGIPPPGITPVSTPTYTPSPTETPTPTPTASSTPIPTYVILRGEVLQRSNCRYGPGAPYLYKYGLVPGSNLEVIGRNDLGTWILVQAIGGNNPCWLKASLMDIKGDVMTVAPTYIPLPQSPFYGPPEWVLTERNGDEVTIYWKGITYTAGDETAEAPYLIEAWVCVAGELIFTPLGVYETQTVIIDEAGCAEPSHGRLYFVENHGYSNWIKIPWPGVQ
;
A
#
# COMPACT_ATOMS: atom_id res chain seq x y z
N MET A 1 -3.66 64.98 39.36
CA MET A 1 -2.19 65.00 39.55
C MET A 1 -1.63 63.60 39.43
N ARG A 2 -0.59 63.42 38.64
CA ARG A 2 0.29 62.30 38.26
C ARG A 2 -0.07 61.71 36.90
N GLU A 3 0.54 62.17 35.95
CA GLU A 3 1.86 62.06 35.29
C GLU A 3 1.89 60.81 34.36
N ILE A 4 1.81 61.11 33.07
CA ILE A 4 1.98 60.27 31.92
C ILE A 4 3.48 60.13 31.68
N ARG A 5 4.04 58.91 31.75
CA ARG A 5 5.42 58.58 31.30
C ARG A 5 5.41 57.98 29.93
N GLY A 6 5.77 58.60 28.95
CA GLY A 6 6.89 58.66 28.06
C GLY A 6 7.19 57.38 27.32
N TYR A 7 6.63 57.27 26.08
CA TYR A 7 7.03 56.25 25.08
C TYR A 7 8.32 56.73 24.39
N ARG A 8 9.44 56.07 24.64
CA ARG A 8 10.70 56.32 23.93
C ARG A 8 10.65 55.66 22.55
N GLN A 9 10.62 56.46 21.52
CA GLN A 9 10.87 56.12 20.12
C GLN A 9 12.34 55.78 19.94
N PHE A 10 12.63 54.51 19.60
CA PHE A 10 13.94 54.09 19.13
C PHE A 10 14.01 54.34 17.63
N LYS A 11 14.77 55.34 17.23
CA LYS A 11 15.15 55.62 15.85
C LYS A 11 16.34 54.74 15.48
N LEU A 12 16.16 53.74 14.62
CA LEU A 12 17.28 53.04 13.95
C LEU A 12 17.73 53.88 12.75
N PRO A 13 19.03 54.05 12.52
CA PRO A 13 19.56 54.68 11.31
C PRO A 13 19.49 53.70 10.12
N VAL A 14 18.90 54.20 9.04
CA VAL A 14 18.89 53.54 7.73
C VAL A 14 20.26 53.71 7.10
N THR A 15 21.12 52.72 7.14
CA THR A 15 22.35 52.65 6.33
C THR A 15 21.97 51.95 5.01
N LEU A 16 21.97 52.75 3.97
CA LEU A 16 21.77 52.41 2.57
C LEU A 16 22.98 51.56 2.09
N ALA A 17 22.87 50.25 2.03
CA ALA A 17 23.84 49.36 1.38
C ALA A 17 23.38 49.11 -0.06
N MET A 18 23.98 49.83 -0.99
CA MET A 18 23.82 49.66 -2.43
C MET A 18 24.63 48.42 -2.84
N PHE A 19 23.96 47.25 -2.98
CA PHE A 19 24.57 46.05 -3.57
C PHE A 19 24.40 46.12 -5.09
N LEU A 20 25.54 46.28 -5.78
CA LEU A 20 25.63 46.09 -7.23
C LEU A 20 25.26 44.64 -7.58
N LEU A 21 24.15 44.48 -8.27
CA LEU A 21 23.76 43.21 -8.88
C LEU A 21 24.56 43.01 -10.17
N VAL A 22 25.60 42.20 -10.16
CA VAL A 22 26.27 41.70 -11.35
C VAL A 22 25.39 40.57 -11.90
N LEU A 23 24.66 40.84 -12.98
CA LEU A 23 23.93 39.85 -13.76
C LEU A 23 24.93 39.01 -14.56
N ALA A 24 25.34 37.87 -14.02
CA ALA A 24 25.97 36.82 -14.81
C ALA A 24 24.86 36.07 -15.58
N ASN A 25 24.72 36.37 -16.87
CA ASN A 25 23.93 35.57 -17.80
C ASN A 25 24.65 34.23 -18.03
N THR A 26 24.30 33.18 -17.25
CA THR A 26 24.60 31.81 -17.63
C THR A 26 23.46 31.34 -18.53
N SER A 27 23.73 31.35 -19.85
CA SER A 27 22.91 30.63 -20.84
C SER A 27 22.92 29.15 -20.48
N CYS A 28 21.80 28.62 -19.98
CA CYS A 28 21.55 27.20 -19.95
C CYS A 28 21.22 26.75 -21.36
N GLU A 29 22.22 26.15 -22.01
CA GLU A 29 22.03 25.43 -23.27
C GLU A 29 21.18 24.19 -22.99
N ALA A 30 19.93 24.19 -23.45
CA ALA A 30 19.04 23.04 -23.38
C ALA A 30 19.61 21.94 -24.29
N LYS A 31 20.16 20.88 -23.69
CA LYS A 31 20.60 19.69 -24.38
C LYS A 31 19.35 18.99 -24.93
N ALA A 32 19.12 19.09 -26.24
CA ALA A 32 18.04 18.42 -26.92
C ALA A 32 18.21 16.90 -26.81
N PHE A 33 17.24 16.23 -26.21
CA PHE A 33 17.15 14.77 -26.21
C PHE A 33 16.83 14.28 -27.64
N PRO A 34 17.50 13.20 -28.11
CA PRO A 34 17.14 12.57 -29.37
C PRO A 34 15.74 11.95 -29.25
N PRO A 35 14.95 11.95 -30.34
CA PRO A 35 13.64 11.32 -30.35
C PRO A 35 13.77 9.81 -30.13
N PRO A 36 12.77 9.16 -29.50
CA PRO A 36 12.79 7.72 -29.28
C PRO A 36 12.80 6.98 -30.63
N ALA A 37 13.66 5.98 -30.72
CA ALA A 37 13.75 5.09 -31.86
C ALA A 37 12.42 4.36 -32.09
N GLU A 38 11.93 4.44 -33.31
CA GLU A 38 10.74 3.76 -33.79
C GLU A 38 10.98 2.24 -33.72
N LEU A 39 10.31 1.56 -32.75
CA LEU A 39 10.36 0.12 -32.65
C LEU A 39 9.51 -0.50 -33.76
N THR A 40 10.19 -0.98 -34.79
CA THR A 40 9.58 -1.78 -35.85
C THR A 40 9.06 -3.09 -35.25
N ALA A 41 7.75 -3.26 -35.24
CA ALA A 41 7.09 -4.47 -34.78
C ALA A 41 7.41 -5.62 -35.74
N THR A 42 8.28 -6.53 -35.34
CA THR A 42 8.50 -7.80 -36.04
C THR A 42 7.41 -8.77 -35.63
N ALA A 43 6.52 -9.10 -36.57
CA ALA A 43 5.47 -10.09 -36.40
C ALA A 43 6.08 -11.50 -36.19
N SER A 44 5.82 -12.12 -35.07
CA SER A 44 6.12 -13.55 -34.83
C SER A 44 5.12 -14.44 -35.59
N PRO A 45 5.57 -15.57 -36.16
CA PRO A 45 4.68 -16.47 -36.89
C PRO A 45 3.76 -17.23 -35.92
N VAL A 46 2.50 -17.32 -36.31
CA VAL A 46 1.47 -18.15 -35.69
C VAL A 46 1.82 -19.63 -35.91
N VAL A 47 2.05 -20.37 -34.82
CA VAL A 47 2.17 -21.82 -34.85
C VAL A 47 0.75 -22.42 -34.86
N GLN A 48 0.35 -22.99 -35.99
CA GLN A 48 -0.87 -23.79 -36.15
C GLN A 48 -0.73 -25.08 -35.34
N GLY A 49 -1.58 -25.25 -34.33
CA GLY A 49 -1.70 -26.48 -33.56
C GLY A 49 -2.27 -27.62 -34.40
N ALA A 50 -1.57 -28.74 -34.44
CA ALA A 50 -1.98 -29.98 -35.11
C ALA A 50 -3.18 -30.59 -34.37
N ILE A 51 -4.21 -30.92 -35.15
CA ILE A 51 -5.39 -31.70 -34.74
C ILE A 51 -4.97 -33.16 -34.59
N LEU A 52 -5.05 -33.73 -33.39
CA LEU A 52 -4.89 -35.17 -33.18
C LEU A 52 -6.22 -35.85 -33.42
N THR A 53 -6.24 -36.74 -34.42
CA THR A 53 -7.32 -37.68 -34.73
C THR A 53 -7.34 -38.83 -33.69
N PRO A 54 -8.52 -39.28 -33.25
CA PRO A 54 -8.61 -40.43 -32.34
C PRO A 54 -8.29 -41.75 -33.07
N SER A 55 -7.37 -42.52 -32.48
CA SER A 55 -7.03 -43.88 -32.91
C SER A 55 -8.09 -44.87 -32.44
N SER A 56 -8.50 -45.73 -33.34
CA SER A 56 -9.47 -46.80 -33.18
C SER A 56 -8.98 -47.91 -32.23
N GLU A 57 -9.88 -48.34 -31.39
CA GLU A 57 -9.83 -49.42 -30.42
C GLU A 57 -9.69 -50.81 -31.12
N PRO A 58 -8.84 -51.73 -30.63
CA PRO A 58 -8.87 -53.15 -31.07
C PRO A 58 -9.77 -53.97 -30.15
N GLY A 59 -10.56 -54.84 -30.80
CA GLY A 59 -11.61 -55.69 -30.23
C GLY A 59 -11.18 -56.65 -29.14
N ILE A 60 -12.13 -56.89 -28.23
CA ILE A 60 -12.08 -57.84 -27.12
C ILE A 60 -12.39 -59.29 -27.65
N PRO A 61 -11.60 -60.35 -27.32
CA PRO A 61 -11.97 -61.71 -27.55
C PRO A 61 -12.98 -62.25 -26.50
N PRO A 62 -13.80 -63.28 -26.82
CA PRO A 62 -14.87 -63.74 -25.94
C PRO A 62 -14.34 -64.46 -24.70
N PRO A 63 -15.11 -64.51 -23.58
CA PRO A 63 -14.68 -65.09 -22.34
C PRO A 63 -14.72 -66.63 -22.34
N GLY A 64 -13.57 -67.25 -21.99
CA GLY A 64 -13.48 -68.67 -21.65
C GLY A 64 -14.12 -68.95 -20.29
N ILE A 65 -14.92 -70.04 -20.29
CA ILE A 65 -15.64 -70.52 -19.09
C ILE A 65 -14.62 -71.15 -18.14
N THR A 66 -14.40 -70.62 -16.98
CA THR A 66 -13.62 -71.23 -15.90
C THR A 66 -14.53 -71.84 -14.85
N PRO A 67 -14.18 -72.98 -14.24
CA PRO A 67 -15.06 -73.68 -13.30
C PRO A 67 -15.20 -72.90 -11.99
N VAL A 68 -16.44 -72.88 -11.49
CA VAL A 68 -16.83 -72.21 -10.20
C VAL A 68 -16.23 -73.03 -9.06
N SER A 69 -15.36 -72.33 -8.26
CA SER A 69 -14.90 -72.86 -6.97
C SER A 69 -15.93 -72.53 -5.90
N THR A 70 -16.34 -73.48 -5.14
CA THR A 70 -17.28 -73.36 -4.03
C THR A 70 -16.64 -72.43 -2.94
N PRO A 71 -17.31 -71.34 -2.48
CA PRO A 71 -16.74 -70.51 -1.44
C PRO A 71 -16.78 -71.17 -0.08
N THR A 72 -15.61 -71.42 0.52
CA THR A 72 -15.47 -71.78 1.92
C THR A 72 -15.67 -70.53 2.74
N TYR A 73 -16.70 -70.45 3.58
CA TYR A 73 -16.95 -69.37 4.46
C TYR A 73 -15.90 -69.34 5.59
N THR A 74 -14.99 -68.40 5.52
CA THR A 74 -14.11 -68.04 6.65
C THR A 74 -14.89 -67.09 7.57
N PRO A 75 -14.96 -67.34 8.91
CA PRO A 75 -15.66 -66.43 9.81
C PRO A 75 -14.97 -65.09 9.77
N SER A 76 -15.79 -64.04 9.49
CA SER A 76 -15.35 -62.64 9.51
C SER A 76 -14.86 -62.28 10.91
N PRO A 77 -13.70 -61.58 11.08
CA PRO A 77 -13.26 -61.11 12.34
C PRO A 77 -14.27 -60.11 12.92
N THR A 78 -14.69 -60.34 14.18
CA THR A 78 -15.53 -59.42 14.93
C THR A 78 -14.79 -58.08 15.05
N GLU A 79 -15.33 -57.02 14.49
CA GLU A 79 -14.75 -55.68 14.57
C GLU A 79 -14.74 -55.21 16.03
N THR A 80 -13.55 -54.97 16.59
CA THR A 80 -13.39 -54.33 17.85
C THR A 80 -13.83 -52.86 17.71
N PRO A 81 -14.73 -52.32 18.57
CA PRO A 81 -15.17 -50.93 18.43
C PRO A 81 -13.98 -49.97 18.60
N THR A 82 -13.68 -49.27 17.52
CA THR A 82 -12.70 -48.17 17.52
C THR A 82 -13.19 -47.11 18.50
N PRO A 83 -12.37 -46.63 19.48
CA PRO A 83 -12.77 -45.57 20.37
C PRO A 83 -13.13 -44.31 19.59
N THR A 84 -14.35 -43.87 19.74
CA THR A 84 -14.84 -42.60 19.17
C THR A 84 -13.98 -41.46 19.70
N PRO A 85 -13.34 -40.63 18.85
CA PRO A 85 -12.54 -39.51 19.33
C PRO A 85 -13.45 -38.55 20.12
N THR A 86 -13.11 -38.35 21.38
CA THR A 86 -13.75 -37.36 22.24
C THR A 86 -13.53 -35.97 21.63
N ALA A 87 -14.60 -35.26 21.31
CA ALA A 87 -14.52 -33.90 20.78
C ALA A 87 -13.74 -33.01 21.75
N SER A 88 -12.51 -32.64 21.36
CA SER A 88 -11.74 -31.62 22.07
C SER A 88 -12.48 -30.29 21.94
N SER A 89 -12.84 -29.67 23.05
CA SER A 89 -13.44 -28.34 23.02
C SER A 89 -12.41 -27.35 22.45
N THR A 90 -12.63 -26.92 21.21
CA THR A 90 -11.86 -25.81 20.63
C THR A 90 -12.04 -24.59 21.54
N PRO A 91 -10.98 -24.01 22.10
CA PRO A 91 -11.12 -22.83 22.94
C PRO A 91 -11.78 -21.72 22.12
N ILE A 92 -12.86 -21.15 22.63
CA ILE A 92 -13.51 -19.97 22.04
C ILE A 92 -12.47 -18.85 22.11
N PRO A 93 -12.05 -18.25 20.96
CA PRO A 93 -11.10 -17.16 21.00
C PRO A 93 -11.68 -16.01 21.81
N THR A 94 -11.06 -15.65 22.92
CA THR A 94 -11.41 -14.47 23.71
C THR A 94 -10.97 -13.26 22.91
N TYR A 95 -11.93 -12.55 22.32
CA TYR A 95 -11.66 -11.32 21.57
C TYR A 95 -11.33 -10.21 22.56
N VAL A 96 -10.07 -9.85 22.69
CA VAL A 96 -9.65 -8.70 23.49
C VAL A 96 -9.76 -7.45 22.61
N ILE A 97 -10.74 -6.61 22.86
CA ILE A 97 -10.84 -5.30 22.21
C ILE A 97 -9.90 -4.35 22.92
N LEU A 98 -8.83 -3.94 22.27
CA LEU A 98 -7.96 -2.90 22.78
C LEU A 98 -8.64 -1.55 22.75
N ARG A 99 -8.44 -0.78 23.81
CA ARG A 99 -8.92 0.60 23.93
C ARG A 99 -7.82 1.52 24.37
N GLY A 100 -7.98 2.80 24.10
CA GLY A 100 -7.04 3.80 24.55
C GLY A 100 -7.60 5.20 24.44
N GLU A 101 -6.83 6.16 24.95
CA GLU A 101 -7.17 7.56 25.00
C GLU A 101 -6.22 8.36 24.10
N VAL A 102 -6.77 9.28 23.30
CA VAL A 102 -6.00 10.19 22.45
C VAL A 102 -5.24 11.19 23.33
N LEU A 103 -3.93 11.28 23.17
CA LEU A 103 -3.06 12.09 24.01
C LEU A 103 -3.02 13.58 23.60
N GLN A 104 -3.16 13.83 22.31
CA GLN A 104 -3.10 15.20 21.76
C GLN A 104 -3.98 15.34 20.50
N ARG A 105 -4.23 16.58 20.06
CA ARG A 105 -4.92 16.82 18.79
C ARG A 105 -4.24 16.05 17.67
N SER A 106 -5.00 15.24 16.95
CA SER A 106 -4.46 14.31 15.98
C SER A 106 -5.32 14.24 14.74
N ASN A 107 -4.67 14.08 13.59
CA ASN A 107 -5.34 13.84 12.32
C ASN A 107 -5.62 12.34 12.16
N CYS A 108 -6.89 12.01 12.03
CA CYS A 108 -7.33 10.71 11.58
C CYS A 108 -7.38 10.68 10.05
N ARG A 109 -6.85 9.61 9.44
CA ARG A 109 -6.63 9.53 8.00
C ARG A 109 -7.30 8.32 7.37
N TYR A 110 -7.41 8.32 6.05
CA TYR A 110 -7.99 7.19 5.30
C TYR A 110 -7.04 5.99 5.18
N GLY A 111 -5.73 6.16 5.42
CA GLY A 111 -4.75 5.07 5.34
C GLY A 111 -3.65 5.16 6.40
N PRO A 112 -2.82 4.12 6.55
CA PRO A 112 -1.81 3.98 7.61
C PRO A 112 -0.53 4.77 7.32
N GLY A 113 -0.64 6.12 7.23
CA GLY A 113 0.49 6.99 6.96
C GLY A 113 0.13 8.47 6.93
N ALA A 114 1.13 9.32 7.12
CA ALA A 114 0.97 10.77 6.99
C ALA A 114 0.55 11.23 5.57
N PRO A 115 0.95 10.57 4.48
CA PRO A 115 0.57 10.95 3.12
C PRO A 115 -0.91 10.76 2.77
N TYR A 116 -1.66 9.99 3.55
CA TYR A 116 -3.07 9.76 3.24
C TYR A 116 -3.93 10.96 3.57
N LEU A 117 -5.02 11.12 2.81
CA LEU A 117 -6.00 12.17 3.02
C LEU A 117 -6.49 12.21 4.48
N TYR A 118 -6.63 13.44 4.98
CA TYR A 118 -7.27 13.71 6.25
C TYR A 118 -8.76 13.30 6.18
N LYS A 119 -9.24 12.66 7.24
CA LYS A 119 -10.62 12.23 7.35
C LYS A 119 -11.39 13.09 8.37
N TYR A 120 -10.88 13.18 9.60
CA TYR A 120 -11.37 14.06 10.66
C TYR A 120 -10.35 14.22 11.80
N GLY A 121 -10.56 15.21 12.64
CA GLY A 121 -9.72 15.47 13.80
C GLY A 121 -10.16 14.71 15.03
N LEU A 122 -9.20 14.25 15.81
CA LEU A 122 -9.40 13.69 17.14
C LEU A 122 -8.92 14.70 18.18
N VAL A 123 -9.66 14.79 19.30
CA VAL A 123 -9.29 15.67 20.41
C VAL A 123 -8.70 14.86 21.56
N PRO A 124 -7.81 15.47 22.41
CA PRO A 124 -7.29 14.82 23.60
C PRO A 124 -8.43 14.31 24.49
N GLY A 125 -8.25 13.18 25.14
CA GLY A 125 -9.25 12.56 26.00
C GLY A 125 -10.30 11.70 25.25
N SER A 126 -10.28 11.69 23.90
CA SER A 126 -11.18 10.80 23.15
C SER A 126 -10.82 9.33 23.40
N ASN A 127 -11.81 8.55 23.88
CA ASN A 127 -11.65 7.10 24.09
C ASN A 127 -12.10 6.34 22.84
N LEU A 128 -11.21 5.51 22.30
CA LEU A 128 -11.39 4.80 21.04
C LEU A 128 -11.11 3.29 21.22
N GLU A 129 -11.70 2.50 20.33
CA GLU A 129 -11.38 1.09 20.14
C GLU A 129 -10.33 0.96 19.04
N VAL A 130 -9.34 0.08 19.25
CA VAL A 130 -8.36 -0.32 18.23
C VAL A 130 -8.88 -1.60 17.57
N ILE A 131 -9.22 -1.49 16.29
CA ILE A 131 -9.84 -2.59 15.51
C ILE A 131 -8.93 -3.15 14.43
N GLY A 132 -7.73 -2.57 14.25
CA GLY A 132 -6.74 -3.01 13.28
C GLY A 132 -5.41 -2.30 13.47
N ARG A 133 -4.40 -2.72 12.71
CA ARG A 133 -3.08 -2.09 12.66
C ARG A 133 -2.41 -2.29 11.29
N ASN A 134 -1.38 -1.51 11.00
CA ASN A 134 -0.42 -1.87 9.95
C ASN A 134 0.53 -2.97 10.45
N ASP A 135 1.34 -3.55 9.58
CA ASP A 135 2.22 -4.68 9.91
C ASP A 135 3.17 -4.37 11.08
N LEU A 136 3.72 -3.17 11.12
CA LEU A 136 4.65 -2.71 12.16
C LEU A 136 3.98 -2.22 13.45
N GLY A 137 2.65 -2.12 13.51
CA GLY A 137 1.94 -1.56 14.66
C GLY A 137 2.17 -0.05 14.88
N THR A 138 2.81 0.64 13.94
CA THR A 138 3.08 2.09 14.03
C THR A 138 1.87 2.96 13.72
N TRP A 139 0.91 2.40 12.96
CA TRP A 139 -0.39 2.97 12.67
C TRP A 139 -1.48 1.98 13.07
N ILE A 140 -2.51 2.50 13.70
CA ILE A 140 -3.65 1.74 14.21
C ILE A 140 -4.93 2.22 13.57
N LEU A 141 -5.81 1.29 13.28
CA LEU A 141 -7.16 1.56 12.85
C LEU A 141 -8.05 1.70 14.08
N VAL A 142 -8.63 2.87 14.27
CA VAL A 142 -9.42 3.20 15.46
C VAL A 142 -10.82 3.63 15.06
N GLN A 143 -11.76 3.46 16.00
CA GLN A 143 -13.12 4.00 15.90
C GLN A 143 -13.63 4.41 17.27
N ALA A 144 -14.68 5.23 17.32
CA ALA A 144 -15.42 5.48 18.55
C ALA A 144 -15.99 4.15 19.09
N ILE A 145 -16.08 4.01 20.41
CA ILE A 145 -16.65 2.82 21.05
C ILE A 145 -18.08 2.60 20.53
N GLY A 146 -18.31 1.45 19.89
CA GLY A 146 -19.59 1.14 19.24
C GLY A 146 -19.88 1.93 17.97
N GLY A 147 -18.89 2.67 17.43
CA GLY A 147 -19.00 3.42 16.18
C GLY A 147 -18.75 2.57 14.94
N ASN A 148 -18.96 3.17 13.77
CA ASN A 148 -18.80 2.52 12.47
C ASN A 148 -18.03 3.37 11.44
N ASN A 149 -17.32 4.42 11.90
CA ASN A 149 -16.52 5.31 11.05
C ASN A 149 -15.03 5.24 11.42
N PRO A 150 -14.35 4.13 11.11
CA PRO A 150 -12.96 3.93 11.47
C PRO A 150 -12.03 4.86 10.69
N CYS A 151 -10.86 5.12 11.27
CA CYS A 151 -9.79 5.89 10.63
C CYS A 151 -8.43 5.44 11.15
N TRP A 152 -7.40 5.79 10.43
CA TRP A 152 -6.02 5.49 10.80
C TRP A 152 -5.42 6.60 11.65
N LEU A 153 -4.84 6.21 12.78
CA LEU A 153 -4.13 7.06 13.72
C LEU A 153 -2.73 6.53 13.94
N LYS A 154 -1.74 7.42 14.07
CA LYS A 154 -0.40 7.02 14.49
C LYS A 154 -0.45 6.48 15.93
N ALA A 155 0.04 5.27 16.16
CA ALA A 155 -0.08 4.59 17.45
C ALA A 155 0.49 5.40 18.63
N SER A 156 1.61 6.13 18.40
CA SER A 156 2.25 6.97 19.42
C SER A 156 1.42 8.18 19.90
N LEU A 157 0.28 8.46 19.27
CA LEU A 157 -0.64 9.55 19.63
C LEU A 157 -1.77 9.10 20.55
N MET A 158 -1.75 7.84 20.98
CA MET A 158 -2.79 7.23 21.82
C MET A 158 -2.16 6.43 22.97
N ASP A 159 -2.68 6.60 24.18
CA ASP A 159 -2.35 5.76 25.34
C ASP A 159 -3.19 4.46 25.26
N ILE A 160 -2.62 3.43 24.66
CA ILE A 160 -3.31 2.16 24.39
C ILE A 160 -3.14 1.23 25.58
N LYS A 161 -4.25 0.66 26.05
CA LYS A 161 -4.22 -0.32 27.14
C LYS A 161 -4.07 -1.74 26.57
N GLY A 162 -2.83 -2.17 26.44
CA GLY A 162 -2.44 -3.49 25.94
C GLY A 162 -1.45 -3.43 24.79
N ASP A 163 -1.10 -4.60 24.24
CA ASP A 163 -0.15 -4.73 23.15
C ASP A 163 -0.86 -4.65 21.79
N VAL A 164 -0.54 -3.62 21.00
CA VAL A 164 -1.04 -3.40 19.63
C VAL A 164 -0.78 -4.61 18.74
N MET A 165 0.32 -5.33 18.96
CA MET A 165 0.69 -6.49 18.12
C MET A 165 -0.26 -7.68 18.26
N THR A 166 -1.11 -7.71 19.30
CA THR A 166 -2.18 -8.71 19.46
C THR A 166 -3.38 -8.49 18.52
N VAL A 167 -3.50 -7.28 17.94
CA VAL A 167 -4.53 -6.97 16.94
C VAL A 167 -4.07 -7.44 15.56
N ALA A 168 -4.97 -7.99 14.77
CA ALA A 168 -4.64 -8.42 13.41
C ALA A 168 -4.24 -7.24 12.50
N PRO A 169 -3.26 -7.41 11.61
CA PRO A 169 -3.01 -6.49 10.52
C PRO A 169 -4.30 -6.32 9.68
N THR A 170 -4.61 -5.09 9.30
CA THR A 170 -5.87 -4.78 8.65
C THR A 170 -5.63 -3.89 7.45
N TYR A 171 -6.38 -4.13 6.38
CA TYR A 171 -6.42 -3.30 5.19
C TYR A 171 -7.85 -2.81 4.98
N ILE A 172 -8.01 -1.50 4.76
CA ILE A 172 -9.28 -0.89 4.36
C ILE A 172 -9.09 -0.27 2.98
N PRO A 173 -10.00 -0.54 2.02
CA PRO A 173 -9.98 0.12 0.72
C PRO A 173 -10.04 1.64 0.87
N LEU A 174 -9.25 2.35 0.08
CA LEU A 174 -9.28 3.80 0.02
C LEU A 174 -10.58 4.28 -0.67
N PRO A 175 -11.15 5.43 -0.26
CA PRO A 175 -12.31 6.00 -0.94
C PRO A 175 -11.94 6.34 -2.39
N GLN A 176 -12.75 5.87 -3.33
CA GLN A 176 -12.48 6.07 -4.75
C GLN A 176 -12.99 7.42 -5.22
N SER A 177 -12.16 8.17 -5.96
CA SER A 177 -12.59 9.35 -6.70
C SER A 177 -13.55 8.95 -7.83
N PRO A 178 -14.69 9.61 -7.97
CA PRO A 178 -15.58 9.41 -9.11
C PRO A 178 -15.15 10.21 -10.35
N PHE A 179 -14.15 11.11 -10.23
CA PHE A 179 -13.83 12.10 -11.25
C PHE A 179 -12.55 11.80 -12.00
N TYR A 180 -11.57 11.14 -11.35
CA TYR A 180 -10.22 10.97 -11.89
C TYR A 180 -9.84 9.50 -12.00
N GLY A 181 -9.25 9.16 -13.14
CA GLY A 181 -8.54 7.90 -13.36
C GLY A 181 -7.09 7.94 -12.82
N PRO A 182 -6.38 6.81 -12.86
CA PRO A 182 -4.96 6.77 -12.52
C PRO A 182 -4.14 7.56 -13.54
N PRO A 183 -2.87 7.92 -13.23
CA PRO A 183 -1.92 8.40 -14.23
C PRO A 183 -1.88 7.49 -15.45
N GLU A 184 -1.78 8.08 -16.64
CA GLU A 184 -1.85 7.36 -17.91
C GLU A 184 -0.71 6.35 -18.07
N TRP A 185 0.47 6.68 -17.55
CA TRP A 185 1.65 5.82 -17.54
C TRP A 185 2.51 6.07 -16.31
N VAL A 186 3.28 5.06 -15.93
CA VAL A 186 4.36 5.12 -14.94
C VAL A 186 5.57 4.37 -15.49
N LEU A 187 6.76 4.94 -15.28
CA LEU A 187 8.06 4.38 -15.69
C LEU A 187 8.99 4.37 -14.49
N THR A 188 9.98 3.50 -14.53
CA THR A 188 10.98 3.38 -13.46
C THR A 188 12.38 3.18 -14.02
N GLU A 189 13.36 3.71 -13.29
CA GLU A 189 14.77 3.48 -13.54
C GLU A 189 15.46 3.10 -12.22
N ARG A 190 16.42 2.18 -12.26
CA ARG A 190 17.22 1.80 -11.10
C ARG A 190 18.68 2.17 -11.30
N ASN A 191 19.26 2.78 -10.27
CA ASN A 191 20.70 3.03 -10.18
C ASN A 191 21.18 2.58 -8.79
N GLY A 192 21.73 1.37 -8.70
CA GLY A 192 22.04 0.74 -7.41
C GLY A 192 20.78 0.53 -6.59
N ASP A 193 20.74 1.08 -5.37
CA ASP A 193 19.61 1.00 -4.47
C ASP A 193 18.58 2.13 -4.70
N GLU A 194 18.86 3.07 -5.58
CA GLU A 194 17.92 4.14 -5.92
C GLU A 194 16.99 3.70 -7.05
N VAL A 195 15.69 3.74 -6.80
CA VAL A 195 14.63 3.54 -7.78
C VAL A 195 13.95 4.88 -8.02
N THR A 196 14.14 5.43 -9.22
CA THR A 196 13.45 6.63 -9.67
C THR A 196 12.15 6.24 -10.36
N ILE A 197 11.05 6.85 -9.97
CA ILE A 197 9.71 6.61 -10.51
C ILE A 197 9.24 7.90 -11.17
N TYR A 198 8.77 7.80 -12.43
CA TYR A 198 8.22 8.90 -13.22
C TYR A 198 6.80 8.57 -13.65
N TRP A 199 5.93 9.57 -13.77
CA TRP A 199 4.56 9.34 -14.25
C TRP A 199 3.97 10.54 -14.98
N LYS A 200 2.89 10.28 -15.70
CA LYS A 200 2.11 11.34 -16.33
C LYS A 200 1.38 12.15 -15.29
N GLY A 201 1.65 13.44 -15.27
CA GLY A 201 0.92 14.38 -14.43
C GLY A 201 -0.56 14.48 -14.81
N ILE A 202 -1.40 14.70 -13.80
CA ILE A 202 -2.83 14.95 -13.94
C ILE A 202 -3.10 16.40 -13.56
N THR A 203 -3.98 17.07 -14.31
CA THR A 203 -4.39 18.43 -14.00
C THR A 203 -5.72 18.40 -13.28
N TYR A 204 -5.82 19.09 -12.15
CA TYR A 204 -7.07 19.29 -11.44
C TYR A 204 -8.08 20.13 -12.24
N THR A 205 -9.35 19.81 -12.08
CA THR A 205 -10.42 20.77 -12.29
C THR A 205 -10.44 21.70 -11.08
N ALA A 206 -10.68 22.99 -11.31
CA ALA A 206 -10.67 23.98 -10.23
C ALA A 206 -11.64 23.59 -9.10
N GLY A 207 -11.12 23.54 -7.88
CA GLY A 207 -11.87 23.16 -6.68
C GLY A 207 -11.71 21.70 -6.25
N ASP A 208 -11.03 20.86 -7.05
CA ASP A 208 -10.78 19.45 -6.71
C ASP A 208 -9.41 19.26 -6.00
N GLU A 209 -8.63 20.34 -5.85
CA GLU A 209 -7.32 20.30 -5.21
C GLU A 209 -7.44 19.86 -3.75
N THR A 210 -6.53 19.04 -3.30
CA THR A 210 -6.40 18.64 -1.90
C THR A 210 -5.28 19.42 -1.21
N ALA A 211 -5.38 19.54 0.12
CA ALA A 211 -4.31 20.10 0.94
C ALA A 211 -3.10 19.15 1.08
N GLU A 212 -3.31 17.86 0.83
CA GLU A 212 -2.29 16.83 0.80
C GLU A 212 -1.63 16.76 -0.58
N ALA A 213 -0.58 15.91 -0.68
CA ALA A 213 0.11 15.70 -1.95
C ALA A 213 -0.81 15.10 -3.03
N PRO A 214 -0.73 15.57 -4.30
CA PRO A 214 -1.58 15.10 -5.39
C PRO A 214 -1.32 13.65 -5.83
N TYR A 215 -0.21 13.06 -5.40
CA TYR A 215 0.12 11.68 -5.69
C TYR A 215 0.44 10.91 -4.42
N LEU A 216 -0.15 9.73 -4.30
CA LEU A 216 0.16 8.76 -3.26
C LEU A 216 0.86 7.56 -3.90
N ILE A 217 2.04 7.25 -3.42
CA ILE A 217 2.72 5.99 -3.72
C ILE A 217 2.61 5.09 -2.49
N GLU A 218 2.09 3.90 -2.68
CA GLU A 218 2.21 2.82 -1.72
C GLU A 218 3.27 1.86 -2.24
N ALA A 219 4.44 1.85 -1.59
CA ALA A 219 5.57 1.02 -1.96
C ALA A 219 5.88 0.00 -0.86
N TRP A 220 6.25 -1.19 -1.27
CA TRP A 220 6.88 -2.20 -0.44
C TRP A 220 8.31 -2.33 -0.92
N VAL A 221 9.24 -1.82 -0.14
CA VAL A 221 10.67 -1.72 -0.50
C VAL A 221 11.51 -2.56 0.42
N CYS A 222 12.62 -3.07 -0.10
CA CYS A 222 13.58 -3.81 0.69
C CYS A 222 14.45 -2.86 1.51
N VAL A 223 14.48 -3.08 2.82
CA VAL A 223 15.36 -2.35 3.74
C VAL A 223 15.97 -3.35 4.73
N ALA A 224 17.29 -3.47 4.76
CA ALA A 224 18.01 -4.40 5.64
C ALA A 224 17.53 -5.87 5.56
N GLY A 225 17.12 -6.32 4.37
CA GLY A 225 16.61 -7.68 4.11
C GLY A 225 15.13 -7.90 4.45
N GLU A 226 14.42 -6.88 4.89
CA GLU A 226 12.98 -6.94 5.17
C GLU A 226 12.18 -6.07 4.20
N LEU A 227 11.01 -6.56 3.76
CA LEU A 227 10.11 -5.82 2.90
C LEU A 227 9.25 -4.86 3.74
N ILE A 228 9.50 -3.55 3.61
CA ILE A 228 8.88 -2.52 4.43
C ILE A 228 7.84 -1.73 3.62
N PHE A 229 6.62 -1.65 4.16
CA PHE A 229 5.59 -0.77 3.60
C PHE A 229 5.92 0.70 3.85
N THR A 230 6.08 1.45 2.76
CA THR A 230 6.53 2.85 2.76
C THR A 230 5.57 3.71 1.92
N PRO A 231 4.54 4.30 2.53
CA PRO A 231 3.66 5.22 1.82
C PRO A 231 4.30 6.60 1.68
N LEU A 232 4.27 7.17 0.47
CA LEU A 232 4.80 8.50 0.16
C LEU A 232 3.74 9.38 -0.49
N GLY A 233 3.70 10.65 -0.05
CA GLY A 233 2.97 11.72 -0.73
C GLY A 233 3.95 12.53 -1.57
N VAL A 234 3.67 12.73 -2.85
CA VAL A 234 4.57 13.39 -3.79
C VAL A 234 3.83 14.52 -4.49
N TYR A 235 4.46 15.70 -4.56
CA TYR A 235 3.91 16.87 -5.23
C TYR A 235 4.33 16.96 -6.70
N GLU A 236 5.50 16.43 -7.01
CA GLU A 236 6.07 16.39 -8.35
C GLU A 236 5.59 15.16 -9.14
N THR A 237 5.98 15.05 -10.39
CA THR A 237 5.68 13.89 -11.25
C THR A 237 6.82 12.87 -11.29
N GLN A 238 7.72 12.94 -10.32
CA GLN A 238 8.80 11.99 -10.12
C GLN A 238 9.20 11.92 -8.65
N THR A 239 9.78 10.79 -8.26
CA THR A 239 10.41 10.63 -6.94
C THR A 239 11.47 9.55 -6.98
N VAL A 240 12.36 9.57 -5.98
CA VAL A 240 13.36 8.52 -5.75
C VAL A 240 13.02 7.78 -4.46
N ILE A 241 13.08 6.47 -4.50
CA ILE A 241 12.87 5.59 -3.34
C ILE A 241 14.09 4.70 -3.20
N ILE A 242 14.56 4.52 -1.98
CA ILE A 242 15.63 3.57 -1.68
C ILE A 242 15.02 2.17 -1.57
N ASP A 243 15.61 1.23 -2.28
CA ASP A 243 15.19 -0.17 -2.37
C ASP A 243 16.42 -1.05 -2.46
N GLU A 244 16.85 -1.57 -1.32
CA GLU A 244 18.07 -2.37 -1.17
C GLU A 244 17.89 -3.77 -1.78
N ALA A 245 18.99 -4.47 -1.95
CA ALA A 245 18.99 -5.89 -2.31
C ALA A 245 18.80 -6.77 -1.08
N GLY A 246 18.40 -8.04 -1.28
CA GLY A 246 18.49 -9.08 -0.25
C GLY A 246 17.16 -9.51 0.38
N CYS A 247 16.04 -8.95 0.00
CA CYS A 247 14.74 -9.43 0.45
C CYS A 247 14.33 -10.72 -0.27
N ALA A 248 13.59 -11.58 0.44
CA ALA A 248 13.06 -12.82 -0.10
C ALA A 248 11.94 -12.60 -1.13
N GLU A 249 11.13 -11.55 -0.92
CA GLU A 249 10.07 -11.13 -1.83
C GLU A 249 10.50 -9.90 -2.63
N PRO A 250 10.08 -9.78 -3.90
CA PRO A 250 10.43 -8.64 -4.73
C PRO A 250 9.70 -7.38 -4.27
N SER A 251 10.40 -6.26 -4.29
CA SER A 251 9.82 -4.93 -4.06
C SER A 251 8.77 -4.62 -5.13
N HIS A 252 7.75 -3.88 -4.73
CA HIS A 252 6.64 -3.54 -5.60
C HIS A 252 5.93 -2.28 -5.11
N GLY A 253 5.06 -1.72 -5.94
CA GLY A 253 4.29 -0.56 -5.53
C GLY A 253 3.14 -0.23 -6.47
N ARG A 254 2.36 0.75 -6.04
CA ARG A 254 1.23 1.29 -6.77
C ARG A 254 1.13 2.79 -6.56
N LEU A 255 0.67 3.48 -7.58
CA LEU A 255 0.57 4.94 -7.63
C LEU A 255 -0.90 5.32 -7.81
N TYR A 256 -1.34 6.30 -7.03
CA TYR A 256 -2.67 6.92 -7.12
C TYR A 256 -2.54 8.40 -7.43
N PHE A 257 -3.49 8.94 -8.15
CA PHE A 257 -3.80 10.34 -8.08
C PHE A 257 -4.75 10.61 -6.91
N VAL A 258 -4.58 11.74 -6.23
CA VAL A 258 -5.30 12.10 -4.99
C VAL A 258 -6.00 13.44 -5.20
N GLU A 259 -7.26 13.53 -4.82
CA GLU A 259 -8.05 14.75 -4.88
C GLU A 259 -9.04 14.84 -3.70
N ASN A 260 -9.77 15.92 -3.54
CA ASN A 260 -10.62 16.17 -2.37
C ASN A 260 -11.65 15.08 -2.06
N HIS A 261 -12.14 14.35 -3.05
CA HIS A 261 -13.17 13.31 -2.89
C HIS A 261 -12.58 11.90 -2.69
N GLY A 262 -11.26 11.73 -2.91
CA GLY A 262 -10.64 10.43 -2.73
C GLY A 262 -9.42 10.17 -3.60
N TYR A 263 -9.27 8.92 -3.99
CA TYR A 263 -8.13 8.40 -4.73
C TYR A 263 -8.60 7.85 -6.08
N SER A 264 -7.84 8.05 -7.13
CA SER A 264 -8.08 7.33 -8.38
C SER A 264 -7.93 5.81 -8.17
N ASN A 265 -8.33 5.01 -9.15
CA ASN A 265 -7.80 3.67 -9.25
C ASN A 265 -6.27 3.74 -9.34
N TRP A 266 -5.59 2.74 -8.78
CA TRP A 266 -4.14 2.71 -8.83
C TRP A 266 -3.61 2.16 -10.14
N ILE A 267 -2.41 2.62 -10.51
CA ILE A 267 -1.60 2.01 -11.55
C ILE A 267 -0.42 1.27 -10.90
N LYS A 268 -0.13 0.05 -11.39
CA LYS A 268 1.02 -0.72 -10.91
C LYS A 268 2.32 -0.03 -11.33
N ILE A 269 3.24 0.14 -10.38
CA ILE A 269 4.60 0.60 -10.67
C ILE A 269 5.39 -0.60 -11.23
N PRO A 270 5.99 -0.48 -12.44
CA PRO A 270 6.82 -1.53 -13.03
C PRO A 270 8.18 -1.57 -12.31
N TRP A 271 8.20 -2.16 -11.10
CA TRP A 271 9.38 -2.15 -10.22
C TRP A 271 10.56 -2.84 -10.88
N PRO A 272 11.72 -2.17 -11.02
CA PRO A 272 12.89 -2.76 -11.67
C PRO A 272 13.54 -3.77 -10.72
N GLY A 273 13.87 -4.95 -11.23
CA GLY A 273 14.62 -5.96 -10.48
C GLY A 273 16.00 -5.46 -10.05
N VAL A 274 16.52 -6.02 -8.97
CA VAL A 274 17.91 -5.82 -8.55
C VAL A 274 18.81 -6.54 -9.59
N GLN A 275 19.77 -5.81 -10.18
CA GLN A 275 20.73 -6.35 -11.14
C GLN A 275 21.95 -6.92 -10.41
#